data_2a43f7edb1db723541d47339ab3f829d
#
_entry.id   2a43f7edb1db723541d47339ab3f829d
#
_cell.length_a   1.000
_cell.length_b   1.000
_cell.length_c   1.000
_cell.angle_alpha   90.00
_cell.angle_beta   90.00
_cell.angle_gamma   90.00
#
_symmetry.space_group_name_H-M   'P 1'
#
loop_
_entity.id
_entity.type
_entity.pdbx_description
1 polymer ?
#
loop_
_entity_poly.entity_id
_entity_poly.type
_entity_poly.pdbx_seq_one_letter_code
_entity_poly.pdbx_strand_id
1 'polypeptide(L)'
;MLSPESISSRFNIYIQHEKLGLAPVSTFGDGIRRLLHIALKLASVKGGILLIDELESTIHTEALQNSFRWLVKWCTEMDVQLFATTHSLEAVDALLEVTESDSDLVLYRLEPKAGKTKVVRHDGHRLRRLREELGQEVRW
;
A
#
# COMPACT_ATOMS: atom_id res chain seq x y z
N MET A 1 -17.14 44.92 22.05
CA MET A 1 -16.02 43.96 22.24
C MET A 1 -16.37 42.70 21.48
N LEU A 2 -15.94 42.61 20.21
CA LEU A 2 -16.25 41.50 19.32
C LEU A 2 -15.22 40.40 19.55
N SER A 3 -15.68 39.23 19.90
CA SER A 3 -14.83 38.03 20.03
C SER A 3 -14.21 37.69 18.66
N PRO A 4 -12.92 37.37 18.58
CA PRO A 4 -12.36 36.89 17.34
C PRO A 4 -12.91 35.46 17.08
N GLU A 5 -13.88 35.38 16.18
CA GLU A 5 -14.22 34.09 15.59
C GLU A 5 -12.98 33.53 14.95
N SER A 6 -12.49 32.41 15.51
CA SER A 6 -11.42 31.62 14.93
C SER A 6 -11.88 31.17 13.56
N ILE A 7 -11.39 31.82 12.51
CA ILE A 7 -11.50 31.35 11.14
C ILE A 7 -10.65 30.05 11.07
N SER A 8 -11.27 28.93 11.40
CA SER A 8 -10.76 27.62 11.06
C SER A 8 -10.84 27.53 9.54
N SER A 9 -9.80 27.95 8.84
CA SER A 9 -9.68 27.72 7.41
C SER A 9 -9.54 26.21 7.19
N ARG A 10 -10.67 25.54 7.01
CA ARG A 10 -10.69 24.12 6.62
C ARG A 10 -10.26 24.04 5.18
N PHE A 11 -9.02 23.65 4.96
CA PHE A 11 -8.56 23.26 3.62
C PHE A 11 -9.28 21.98 3.21
N ASN A 12 -10.01 22.03 2.11
CA ASN A 12 -10.66 20.86 1.53
C ASN A 12 -9.88 20.46 0.28
N ILE A 13 -9.61 19.15 0.15
CA ILE A 13 -9.03 18.57 -1.06
C ILE A 13 -10.19 18.15 -1.98
N TYR A 14 -10.11 18.55 -3.24
CA TYR A 14 -11.08 18.21 -4.28
C TYR A 14 -10.42 17.32 -5.33
N ILE A 15 -11.20 16.42 -5.88
CA ILE A 15 -10.80 15.54 -6.98
C ILE A 15 -11.63 15.90 -8.21
N GLN A 16 -10.98 16.11 -9.36
CA GLN A 16 -11.66 16.24 -10.64
C GLN A 16 -11.98 14.83 -11.16
N HIS A 17 -13.25 14.48 -11.21
CA HIS A 17 -13.74 13.20 -11.67
C HIS A 17 -14.52 13.37 -12.96
N GLU A 18 -14.31 12.50 -13.95
CA GLU A 18 -14.93 12.62 -15.29
C GLU A 18 -16.46 12.73 -15.24
N LYS A 19 -17.12 11.95 -14.37
CA LYS A 19 -18.60 11.91 -14.27
C LYS A 19 -19.18 12.84 -13.20
N LEU A 20 -18.42 13.11 -12.13
CA LEU A 20 -18.91 13.88 -10.97
C LEU A 20 -18.46 15.34 -10.99
N GLY A 21 -17.58 15.71 -11.93
CA GLY A 21 -16.94 17.01 -11.91
C GLY A 21 -16.00 17.20 -10.73
N LEU A 22 -15.92 18.39 -10.18
CA LEU A 22 -15.08 18.71 -9.03
C LEU A 22 -15.82 18.34 -7.74
N ALA A 23 -15.36 17.29 -7.07
CA ALA A 23 -15.97 16.77 -5.85
C ALA A 23 -14.98 16.73 -4.69
N PRO A 24 -15.39 17.06 -3.45
CA PRO A 24 -14.51 16.96 -2.29
C PRO A 24 -14.08 15.50 -2.07
N VAL A 25 -12.84 15.31 -1.61
CA VAL A 25 -12.29 13.95 -1.37
C VAL A 25 -13.12 13.13 -0.38
N SER A 26 -13.86 13.81 0.51
CA SER A 26 -14.78 13.18 1.46
C SER A 26 -16.00 12.48 0.80
N THR A 27 -16.29 12.81 -0.45
CA THR A 27 -17.36 12.18 -1.24
C THR A 27 -16.93 10.76 -1.70
N PHE A 28 -15.63 10.51 -1.77
CA PHE A 28 -15.08 9.24 -2.17
C PHE A 28 -14.89 8.33 -0.95
N GLY A 29 -14.92 7.02 -1.16
CA GLY A 29 -14.75 6.05 -0.10
C GLY A 29 -13.35 6.07 0.54
N ASP A 30 -13.20 5.33 1.63
CA ASP A 30 -11.96 5.27 2.42
C ASP A 30 -10.74 4.81 1.62
N GLY A 31 -10.93 3.95 0.63
CA GLY A 31 -9.85 3.49 -0.27
C GLY A 31 -9.18 4.64 -1.01
N ILE A 32 -9.94 5.58 -1.58
CA ILE A 32 -9.38 6.75 -2.28
C ILE A 32 -8.65 7.68 -1.30
N ARG A 33 -9.23 7.89 -0.11
CA ARG A 33 -8.58 8.71 0.93
C ARG A 33 -7.26 8.10 1.38
N ARG A 34 -7.22 6.76 1.54
CA ARG A 34 -6.00 6.03 1.88
C ARG A 34 -4.94 6.15 0.79
N LEU A 35 -5.31 5.92 -0.48
CA LEU A 35 -4.38 6.07 -1.61
C LEU A 35 -3.82 7.49 -1.72
N LEU A 36 -4.66 8.51 -1.52
CA LEU A 36 -4.18 9.89 -1.46
C LEU A 36 -3.19 10.12 -0.32
N HIS A 37 -3.48 9.57 0.87
CA HIS A 37 -2.56 9.66 2.01
C HIS A 37 -1.22 9.00 1.72
N ILE A 38 -1.23 7.80 1.13
CA ILE A 38 -0.02 7.09 0.70
C ILE A 38 0.74 7.92 -0.33
N ALA A 39 0.05 8.51 -1.32
CA ALA A 39 0.66 9.36 -2.33
C ALA A 39 1.41 10.56 -1.73
N LEU A 40 0.77 11.25 -0.79
CA LEU A 40 1.39 12.40 -0.11
C LEU A 40 2.60 11.99 0.73
N LYS A 41 2.52 10.86 1.44
CA LYS A 41 3.64 10.32 2.21
C LYS A 41 4.79 9.90 1.29
N LEU A 42 4.49 9.18 0.21
CA LEU A 42 5.48 8.76 -0.77
C LEU A 42 6.24 9.96 -1.35
N ALA A 43 5.51 11.00 -1.76
CA ALA A 43 6.12 12.23 -2.27
C ALA A 43 7.04 12.94 -1.25
N SER A 44 6.73 12.80 0.06
CA SER A 44 7.51 13.43 1.12
C SER A 44 8.80 12.69 1.49
N VAL A 45 8.98 11.43 1.04
CA VAL A 45 10.12 10.57 1.42
C VAL A 45 10.97 10.14 0.24
N LYS A 46 11.01 10.95 -0.83
CA LYS A 46 11.82 10.67 -2.03
C LYS A 46 13.27 10.32 -1.66
N GLY A 47 13.79 9.23 -2.21
CA GLY A 47 15.12 8.71 -1.91
C GLY A 47 15.23 8.08 -0.51
N GLY A 48 14.12 7.78 0.15
CA GLY A 48 14.08 7.32 1.52
C GLY A 48 13.29 6.04 1.73
N ILE A 49 12.65 5.94 2.89
CA ILE A 49 11.91 4.73 3.32
C ILE A 49 10.48 5.10 3.64
N LEU A 50 9.53 4.32 3.13
CA LEU A 50 8.11 4.39 3.46
C LEU A 50 7.69 3.12 4.22
N LEU A 51 7.07 3.30 5.38
CA LEU A 51 6.52 2.22 6.19
C LEU A 51 4.99 2.27 6.13
N ILE A 52 4.35 1.16 5.79
CA ILE A 52 2.88 1.05 5.73
C ILE A 52 2.44 -0.16 6.52
N ASP A 53 1.58 0.05 7.50
CA ASP A 53 0.93 -1.03 8.22
C ASP A 53 -0.39 -1.39 7.53
N GLU A 54 -0.65 -2.70 7.39
CA GLU A 54 -1.81 -3.24 6.68
C GLU A 54 -2.01 -2.61 5.29
N LEU A 55 -1.12 -2.95 4.36
CA LEU A 55 -1.04 -2.33 3.03
C LEU A 55 -2.39 -2.31 2.29
N GLU A 56 -3.14 -3.40 2.40
CA GLU A 56 -4.45 -3.62 1.76
C GLU A 56 -5.63 -2.95 2.47
N SER A 57 -5.43 -2.45 3.69
CA SER A 57 -6.52 -1.91 4.51
C SER A 57 -7.35 -0.87 3.74
N THR A 58 -8.67 -1.03 3.76
CA THR A 58 -9.66 -0.18 3.08
C THR A 58 -9.64 -0.19 1.55
N ILE A 59 -8.76 -0.97 0.91
CA ILE A 59 -8.74 -1.14 -0.54
C ILE A 59 -9.55 -2.39 -0.90
N HIS A 60 -10.55 -2.22 -1.77
CA HIS A 60 -11.31 -3.35 -2.28
C HIS A 60 -10.41 -4.32 -3.05
N THR A 61 -10.65 -5.63 -2.92
CA THR A 61 -9.84 -6.68 -3.56
C THR A 61 -9.69 -6.45 -5.07
N GLU A 62 -10.76 -6.06 -5.75
CA GLU A 62 -10.74 -5.73 -7.19
C GLU A 62 -9.82 -4.54 -7.55
N ALA A 63 -9.55 -3.66 -6.59
CA ALA A 63 -8.70 -2.48 -6.81
C ALA A 63 -7.25 -2.70 -6.38
N LEU A 64 -6.92 -3.82 -5.69
CA LEU A 64 -5.57 -4.07 -5.16
C LEU A 64 -4.51 -4.04 -6.24
N GLN A 65 -4.70 -4.78 -7.33
CA GLN A 65 -3.72 -4.87 -8.42
C GLN A 65 -3.39 -3.51 -9.03
N ASN A 66 -4.42 -2.70 -9.34
CA ASN A 66 -4.20 -1.37 -9.91
C ASN A 66 -3.56 -0.40 -8.93
N SER A 67 -3.97 -0.46 -7.66
CA SER A 67 -3.40 0.37 -6.59
C SER A 67 -1.94 0.02 -6.34
N PHE A 68 -1.60 -1.27 -6.31
CA PHE A 68 -0.24 -1.72 -6.07
C PHE A 68 0.67 -1.49 -7.28
N ARG A 69 0.16 -1.63 -8.51
CA ARG A 69 0.91 -1.25 -9.72
C ARG A 69 1.30 0.23 -9.69
N TRP A 70 0.37 1.08 -9.30
CA TRP A 70 0.63 2.50 -9.09
C TRP A 70 1.69 2.73 -8.00
N LEU A 71 1.55 2.05 -6.86
CA LEU A 71 2.47 2.20 -5.72
C LEU A 71 3.90 1.75 -6.07
N VAL A 72 4.05 0.54 -6.63
CA VAL A 72 5.36 -0.02 -7.06
C VAL A 72 6.03 0.90 -8.06
N LYS A 73 5.30 1.35 -9.09
CA LYS A 73 5.82 2.31 -10.08
C LYS A 73 6.40 3.55 -9.42
N TRP A 74 5.64 4.19 -8.52
CA TRP A 74 6.10 5.43 -7.90
C TRP A 74 7.18 5.23 -6.85
N CYS A 75 7.21 4.10 -6.17
CA CYS A 75 8.35 3.74 -5.32
C CYS A 75 9.65 3.65 -6.14
N THR A 76 9.60 2.99 -7.30
CA THR A 76 10.74 2.89 -8.20
C THR A 76 11.17 4.26 -8.75
N GLU A 77 10.22 5.07 -9.27
CA GLU A 77 10.54 6.37 -9.86
C GLU A 77 11.07 7.39 -8.85
N MET A 78 10.66 7.27 -7.59
CA MET A 78 11.10 8.17 -6.51
C MET A 78 12.26 7.62 -5.69
N ASP A 79 12.80 6.45 -6.05
CA ASP A 79 13.87 5.74 -5.31
C ASP A 79 13.48 5.56 -3.83
N VAL A 80 12.25 5.08 -3.58
CA VAL A 80 11.72 4.84 -2.23
C VAL A 80 11.68 3.36 -1.93
N GLN A 81 12.32 2.95 -0.83
CA GLN A 81 12.19 1.60 -0.31
C GLN A 81 10.91 1.48 0.53
N LEU A 82 10.00 0.60 0.10
CA LEU A 82 8.75 0.33 0.80
C LEU A 82 8.89 -0.88 1.73
N PHE A 83 8.49 -0.73 2.99
CA PHE A 83 8.22 -1.82 3.92
C PHE A 83 6.74 -1.78 4.27
N ALA A 84 6.07 -2.92 4.13
CA ALA A 84 4.65 -3.01 4.45
C ALA A 84 4.34 -4.29 5.22
N THR A 85 3.35 -4.23 6.09
CA THR A 85 2.73 -5.42 6.65
C THR A 85 1.47 -5.77 5.88
N THR A 86 1.12 -7.05 5.86
CA THR A 86 -0.14 -7.53 5.30
C THR A 86 -0.58 -8.82 5.99
N HIS A 87 -1.88 -9.01 6.09
CA HIS A 87 -2.53 -10.26 6.51
C HIS A 87 -3.33 -10.89 5.35
N SER A 88 -3.31 -10.27 4.16
CA SER A 88 -4.07 -10.72 3.00
C SER A 88 -3.17 -11.47 2.03
N LEU A 89 -3.61 -12.67 1.65
CA LEU A 89 -2.97 -13.46 0.60
C LEU A 89 -3.19 -12.83 -0.77
N GLU A 90 -4.36 -12.23 -0.96
CA GLU A 90 -4.72 -11.50 -2.17
C GLU A 90 -3.79 -10.28 -2.37
N ALA A 91 -3.37 -9.63 -1.28
CA ALA A 91 -2.38 -8.56 -1.35
C ALA A 91 -1.00 -9.08 -1.77
N VAL A 92 -0.57 -10.22 -1.26
CA VAL A 92 0.68 -10.87 -1.68
C VAL A 92 0.63 -11.24 -3.17
N ASP A 93 -0.46 -11.87 -3.61
CA ASP A 93 -0.64 -12.27 -5.01
C ASP A 93 -0.66 -11.04 -5.94
N ALA A 94 -1.39 -9.98 -5.56
CA ALA A 94 -1.43 -8.74 -6.33
C ALA A 94 -0.05 -8.05 -6.43
N LEU A 95 0.77 -8.08 -5.37
CA LEU A 95 2.14 -7.57 -5.41
C LEU A 95 3.02 -8.40 -6.34
N LEU A 96 2.92 -9.75 -6.30
CA LEU A 96 3.63 -10.64 -7.20
C LEU A 96 3.31 -10.35 -8.67
N GLU A 97 2.04 -10.14 -8.99
CA GLU A 97 1.60 -9.86 -10.36
C GLU A 97 2.11 -8.52 -10.90
N VAL A 98 2.24 -7.50 -10.05
CA VAL A 98 2.64 -6.15 -10.48
C VAL A 98 4.14 -5.88 -10.38
N THR A 99 4.89 -6.76 -9.70
CA THR A 99 6.35 -6.64 -9.58
C THR A 99 7.02 -7.36 -10.74
N GLU A 100 7.71 -6.61 -11.60
CA GLU A 100 8.33 -7.15 -12.82
C GLU A 100 9.60 -7.96 -12.52
N SER A 101 10.39 -7.52 -11.56
CA SER A 101 11.65 -8.19 -11.18
C SER A 101 11.51 -8.92 -9.85
N ASP A 102 11.86 -10.21 -9.86
CA ASP A 102 11.88 -11.03 -8.65
C ASP A 102 12.86 -10.53 -7.56
N SER A 103 13.83 -9.68 -7.94
CA SER A 103 14.75 -9.05 -7.00
C SER A 103 14.13 -7.91 -6.18
N ASP A 104 13.02 -7.35 -6.66
CA ASP A 104 12.43 -6.13 -6.11
C ASP A 104 11.37 -6.43 -5.04
N LEU A 105 11.03 -7.72 -4.85
CA LEU A 105 10.07 -8.15 -3.85
C LEU A 105 10.67 -9.18 -2.89
N VAL A 106 10.53 -8.92 -1.60
CA VAL A 106 10.91 -9.85 -0.54
C VAL A 106 9.78 -9.93 0.48
N LEU A 107 9.35 -11.14 0.81
CA LEU A 107 8.39 -11.42 1.88
C LEU A 107 9.12 -12.00 3.11
N TYR A 108 8.86 -11.44 4.27
CA TYR A 108 9.27 -11.98 5.56
C TYR A 108 8.03 -12.52 6.29
N ARG A 109 7.94 -13.84 6.42
CA ARG A 109 6.91 -14.48 7.25
C ARG A 109 7.39 -14.56 8.69
N LEU A 110 6.57 -14.08 9.62
CA LEU A 110 6.85 -14.08 11.04
C LEU A 110 6.09 -15.23 11.71
N GLU A 111 6.81 -16.26 12.17
CA GLU A 111 6.25 -17.44 12.84
C GLU A 111 6.47 -17.36 14.35
N PRO A 112 5.42 -17.24 15.19
CA PRO A 112 5.58 -17.34 16.63
C PRO A 112 5.95 -18.78 17.01
N LYS A 113 7.05 -18.95 17.75
CA LYS A 113 7.50 -20.26 18.23
C LYS A 113 8.06 -20.16 19.64
N ALA A 114 7.39 -20.77 20.62
CA ALA A 114 7.86 -20.90 22.02
C ALA A 114 8.43 -19.61 22.61
N GLY A 115 7.69 -18.50 22.50
CA GLY A 115 8.09 -17.18 23.04
C GLY A 115 9.14 -16.43 22.22
N LYS A 116 9.49 -16.94 21.04
CA LYS A 116 10.37 -16.28 20.05
C LYS A 116 9.65 -16.15 18.73
N THR A 117 10.08 -15.21 17.90
CA THR A 117 9.61 -15.09 16.53
C THR A 117 10.67 -15.63 15.58
N LYS A 118 10.31 -16.66 14.81
CA LYS A 118 11.13 -17.13 13.69
C LYS A 118 10.78 -16.32 12.45
N VAL A 119 11.79 -15.84 11.76
CA VAL A 119 11.63 -15.12 10.49
C VAL A 119 11.98 -16.05 9.33
N VAL A 120 11.06 -16.20 8.39
CA VAL A 120 11.28 -16.95 7.15
C VAL A 120 11.27 -15.98 5.98
N ARG A 121 12.40 -15.88 5.27
CA ARG A 121 12.56 -14.99 4.12
C ARG A 121 12.22 -15.74 2.83
N HIS A 122 11.36 -15.14 2.01
CA HIS A 122 11.06 -15.55 0.65
C HIS A 122 11.44 -14.39 -0.30
N ASP A 123 12.41 -14.62 -1.20
CA ASP A 123 12.61 -13.73 -2.34
C ASP A 123 11.49 -13.89 -3.37
N GLY A 124 11.40 -12.98 -4.32
CA GLY A 124 10.32 -12.97 -5.30
C GLY A 124 10.24 -14.25 -6.11
N HIS A 125 11.38 -14.82 -6.56
CA HIS A 125 11.43 -16.07 -7.31
C HIS A 125 10.84 -17.24 -6.51
N ARG A 126 11.28 -17.40 -5.25
CA ARG A 126 10.74 -18.45 -4.37
C ARG A 126 9.28 -18.24 -4.05
N LEU A 127 8.88 -16.99 -3.82
CA LEU A 127 7.50 -16.64 -3.50
C LEU A 127 6.58 -16.95 -4.67
N ARG A 128 6.96 -16.58 -5.90
CA ARG A 128 6.22 -16.88 -7.13
C ARG A 128 6.05 -18.37 -7.31
N ARG A 129 7.11 -19.14 -7.18
CA ARG A 129 7.06 -20.59 -7.27
C ARG A 129 6.12 -21.23 -6.24
N LEU A 130 6.17 -20.78 -4.99
CA LEU A 130 5.29 -21.30 -3.93
C LEU A 130 3.82 -20.98 -4.22
N ARG A 131 3.52 -19.79 -4.73
CA ARG A 131 2.15 -19.36 -5.00
C ARG A 131 1.58 -19.92 -6.30
N GLU A 132 2.30 -19.78 -7.40
CA GLU A 132 1.81 -20.12 -8.74
C GLU A 132 1.92 -21.62 -9.05
N GLU A 133 3.02 -22.27 -8.68
CA GLU A 133 3.25 -23.68 -9.00
C GLU A 133 2.66 -24.63 -7.96
N LEU A 134 2.75 -24.30 -6.67
CA LEU A 134 2.38 -25.18 -5.58
C LEU A 134 1.08 -24.79 -4.87
N GLY A 135 0.52 -23.61 -5.16
CA GLY A 135 -0.68 -23.09 -4.52
C GLY A 135 -0.57 -22.96 -3.00
N GLN A 136 0.66 -22.85 -2.47
CA GLN A 136 0.89 -22.90 -1.05
C GLN A 136 0.54 -21.58 -0.37
N GLU A 137 0.00 -21.70 0.83
CA GLU A 137 -0.17 -20.59 1.76
C GLU A 137 1.21 -20.13 2.26
N VAL A 138 1.48 -18.82 2.18
CA VAL A 138 2.78 -18.23 2.56
C VAL A 138 2.71 -17.30 3.77
N ARG A 139 1.51 -17.08 4.32
CA ARG A 139 1.28 -16.22 5.50
C ARG A 139 1.58 -16.94 6.82
N TRP A 140 1.37 -18.27 6.87
CA TRP A 140 1.48 -19.12 8.08
C TRP A 140 2.68 -20.03 8.07
#